data_5b4ba854f15ed871c291836460c30ae2
#
_entry.id   5b4ba854f15ed871c291836460c30ae2
#
_cell.length_a   1.000
_cell.length_b   1.000
_cell.length_c   1.000
_cell.angle_alpha   90.00
_cell.angle_beta   90.00
_cell.angle_gamma   90.00
#
_symmetry.space_group_name_H-M   'P 1'
#
loop_
_entity.id
_entity.type
_entity.pdbx_description
1 polymer ?
#
loop_
_entity_poly.entity_id
_entity_poly.type
_entity_poly.pdbx_seq_one_letter_code
_entity_poly.pdbx_strand_id
1 'polypeptide(L)'
;MSMKELAEHIIYVAHKNKKSITNLQLQKILYFTLRYSVPEIGLRAAIKTYDEPFLTTRYGPLIKSQYKRFEGYGSSPIIGDATQHEEYNALNKMILELIDKDVFALVASSKLNDFWKRHEDEIIKEGLMIQYPIEAVLKLDANNQERLVNYIFAEEKTD
;
A
#
# COMPACT_ATOMS: atom_id res chain seq x y z
N MET A 1 11.59 -0.79 -8.56
CA MET A 1 10.58 -1.01 -7.52
C MET A 1 10.25 0.29 -6.82
N SER A 2 8.97 0.66 -6.81
CA SER A 2 8.47 1.88 -6.18
C SER A 2 6.97 1.75 -5.94
N MET A 3 6.39 2.63 -5.13
CA MET A 3 4.93 2.66 -4.93
C MET A 3 4.21 3.03 -6.22
N LYS A 4 4.79 3.89 -7.06
CA LYS A 4 4.24 4.20 -8.39
C LYS A 4 4.18 2.96 -9.27
N GLU A 5 5.26 2.20 -9.34
CA GLU A 5 5.32 0.98 -10.16
C GLU A 5 4.37 -0.10 -9.63
N LEU A 6 4.26 -0.24 -8.31
CA LEU A 6 3.30 -1.17 -7.73
C LEU A 6 1.86 -0.77 -8.08
N ALA A 7 1.54 0.53 -8.02
CA ALA A 7 0.22 1.02 -8.43
C ALA A 7 -0.09 0.69 -9.89
N GLU A 8 0.86 0.92 -10.79
CA GLU A 8 0.73 0.60 -12.21
C GLU A 8 0.52 -0.90 -12.43
N HIS A 9 1.24 -1.73 -11.69
CA HIS A 9 1.11 -3.18 -11.76
C HIS A 9 -0.25 -3.66 -11.26
N ILE A 10 -0.77 -3.08 -10.18
CA ILE A 10 -2.10 -3.40 -9.66
C ILE A 10 -3.17 -3.09 -10.70
N ILE A 11 -3.08 -1.92 -11.34
CA ILE A 11 -4.02 -1.53 -12.41
C ILE A 11 -3.91 -2.51 -13.59
N TYR A 12 -2.70 -2.91 -13.95
CA TYR A 12 -2.45 -3.91 -14.99
C TYR A 12 -3.13 -5.24 -14.67
N VAL A 13 -2.97 -5.75 -13.45
CA VAL A 13 -3.60 -7.02 -13.02
C VAL A 13 -5.12 -6.93 -13.12
N ALA A 14 -5.70 -5.80 -12.67
CA ALA A 14 -7.14 -5.57 -12.77
C ALA A 14 -7.60 -5.62 -14.23
N HIS A 15 -6.99 -4.83 -15.10
CA HIS A 15 -7.40 -4.71 -16.51
C HIS A 15 -7.20 -6.02 -17.29
N LYS A 16 -6.08 -6.71 -17.05
CA LYS A 16 -5.81 -8.01 -17.68
C LYS A 16 -6.89 -9.04 -17.37
N ASN A 17 -7.47 -8.95 -16.18
CA ASN A 17 -8.52 -9.87 -15.72
C ASN A 17 -9.92 -9.28 -15.91
N LYS A 18 -10.06 -8.21 -16.70
CA LYS A 18 -11.33 -7.54 -17.01
C LYS A 18 -12.07 -7.08 -15.75
N LYS A 19 -11.31 -6.59 -14.78
CA LYS A 19 -11.84 -6.02 -13.53
C LYS A 19 -11.65 -4.50 -13.56
N SER A 20 -12.65 -3.78 -13.08
CA SER A 20 -12.51 -2.33 -12.87
C SER A 20 -11.85 -2.06 -11.52
N ILE A 21 -11.15 -0.93 -11.43
CA ILE A 21 -10.52 -0.48 -10.19
C ILE A 21 -10.66 1.04 -10.06
N THR A 22 -11.18 1.50 -8.93
CA THR A 22 -11.29 2.92 -8.62
C THR A 22 -10.04 3.39 -7.85
N ASN A 23 -9.88 4.71 -7.73
CA ASN A 23 -8.77 5.27 -6.94
C ASN A 23 -8.83 4.81 -5.48
N LEU A 24 -10.01 4.82 -4.86
CA LEU A 24 -10.15 4.36 -3.47
C LEU A 24 -9.74 2.88 -3.32
N GLN A 25 -10.19 2.02 -4.23
CA GLN A 25 -9.77 0.62 -4.24
C GLN A 25 -8.25 0.50 -4.38
N LEU A 26 -7.67 1.23 -5.33
CA LEU A 26 -6.22 1.20 -5.56
C LEU A 26 -5.43 1.54 -4.29
N GLN A 27 -5.83 2.59 -3.57
CA GLN A 27 -5.15 3.00 -2.35
C GLN A 27 -5.17 1.89 -1.29
N LYS A 28 -6.31 1.22 -1.11
CA LYS A 28 -6.43 0.13 -0.13
C LYS A 28 -5.69 -1.13 -0.58
N ILE A 29 -5.74 -1.44 -1.87
CA ILE A 29 -5.02 -2.59 -2.43
C ILE A 29 -3.51 -2.38 -2.34
N LEU A 30 -3.02 -1.17 -2.60
CA LEU A 30 -1.61 -0.81 -2.38
C LEU A 30 -1.17 -1.14 -0.95
N TYR A 31 -1.97 -0.72 0.03
CA TYR A 31 -1.64 -0.93 1.44
C TYR A 31 -1.59 -2.41 1.79
N PHE A 32 -2.64 -3.17 1.49
CA PHE A 32 -2.69 -4.60 1.84
C PHE A 32 -1.67 -5.42 1.07
N THR A 33 -1.45 -5.09 -0.20
CA THR A 33 -0.45 -5.79 -1.02
C THR A 33 0.95 -5.62 -0.45
N LEU A 34 1.32 -4.39 -0.09
CA LEU A 34 2.63 -4.15 0.52
C LEU A 34 2.72 -4.78 1.93
N ARG A 35 1.65 -4.64 2.73
CA ARG A 35 1.62 -5.19 4.09
C ARG A 35 1.94 -6.68 4.12
N TYR A 36 1.41 -7.45 3.20
CA TYR A 36 1.56 -8.91 3.15
C TYR A 36 2.56 -9.38 2.08
N SER A 37 3.40 -8.48 1.56
CA SER A 37 4.29 -8.78 0.44
C SER A 37 5.51 -9.62 0.78
N VAL A 38 6.01 -9.54 2.02
CA VAL A 38 7.31 -10.10 2.38
C VAL A 38 7.42 -11.62 2.13
N PRO A 39 6.41 -12.46 2.46
CA PRO A 39 6.51 -13.88 2.14
C PRO A 39 6.63 -14.17 0.63
N GLU A 40 6.18 -13.26 -0.22
CA GLU A 40 6.15 -13.46 -1.67
C GLU A 40 7.37 -12.86 -2.38
N ILE A 41 7.77 -11.64 -2.03
CA ILE A 41 8.86 -10.94 -2.72
C ILE A 41 10.10 -10.69 -1.85
N GLY A 42 10.03 -11.00 -0.55
CA GLY A 42 11.13 -10.81 0.39
C GLY A 42 11.16 -9.42 1.02
N LEU A 43 11.88 -9.32 2.13
CA LEU A 43 11.95 -8.09 2.92
C LEU A 43 12.63 -6.95 2.15
N ARG A 44 13.75 -7.22 1.45
CA ARG A 44 14.47 -6.19 0.69
C ARG A 44 13.61 -5.54 -0.39
N ALA A 45 12.88 -6.36 -1.14
CA ALA A 45 12.01 -5.87 -2.20
C ALA A 45 10.86 -5.04 -1.62
N ALA A 46 10.29 -5.45 -0.49
CA ALA A 46 9.25 -4.69 0.20
C ALA A 46 9.78 -3.32 0.67
N ILE A 47 10.96 -3.28 1.29
CA ILE A 47 11.60 -2.04 1.73
C ILE A 47 11.87 -1.13 0.54
N LYS A 48 12.43 -1.67 -0.53
CA LYS A 48 12.74 -0.90 -1.74
C LYS A 48 11.48 -0.34 -2.39
N THR A 49 10.38 -1.09 -2.39
CA THR A 49 9.09 -0.65 -2.94
C THR A 49 8.53 0.53 -2.16
N TYR A 50 8.70 0.57 -0.85
CA TYR A 50 8.16 1.62 0.01
C TYR A 50 9.02 2.89 -0.06
N ASP A 51 9.08 3.51 -1.24
CA ASP A 51 9.85 4.72 -1.51
C ASP A 51 9.10 6.01 -1.21
N GLU A 52 7.79 5.91 -0.99
CA GLU A 52 6.92 7.01 -0.58
C GLU A 52 6.03 6.50 0.56
N PRO A 53 5.90 7.26 1.69
CA PRO A 53 5.12 6.78 2.82
C PRO A 53 3.62 6.87 2.57
N PHE A 54 2.88 5.89 3.10
CA PHE A 54 1.44 6.05 3.29
C PHE A 54 1.18 7.18 4.27
N LEU A 55 0.12 7.94 4.01
CA LEU A 55 -0.40 8.97 4.92
C LEU A 55 -1.73 8.52 5.49
N THR A 56 -1.97 8.89 6.77
CA THR A 56 -3.27 8.61 7.41
C THR A 56 -4.35 9.52 6.82
N THR A 57 -5.54 8.94 6.61
CA THR A 57 -6.77 9.69 6.32
C THR A 57 -7.92 9.04 7.06
N ARG A 58 -9.08 9.71 7.09
CA ARG A 58 -10.29 9.11 7.67
C ARG A 58 -10.74 7.84 6.97
N TYR A 59 -10.27 7.61 5.74
CA TYR A 59 -10.55 6.39 4.96
C TYR A 59 -9.39 5.39 4.99
N GLY A 60 -8.46 5.53 5.93
CA GLY A 60 -7.29 4.69 6.05
C GLY A 60 -6.08 5.25 5.31
N PRO A 61 -5.08 4.40 4.99
CA PRO A 61 -3.83 4.85 4.36
C PRO A 61 -4.01 5.18 2.88
N LEU A 62 -3.24 6.17 2.40
CA LEU A 62 -3.12 6.46 0.97
C LEU A 62 -1.70 6.89 0.61
N ILE A 63 -1.32 6.67 -0.65
CA ILE A 63 -0.09 7.20 -1.24
C ILE A 63 -0.46 8.49 -1.97
N LYS A 64 0.00 9.62 -1.44
CA LYS A 64 -0.42 10.95 -1.91
C LYS A 64 -0.17 11.17 -3.40
N SER A 65 1.01 10.80 -3.92
CA SER A 65 1.33 10.99 -5.33
C SER A 65 0.39 10.20 -6.25
N GLN A 66 0.08 8.98 -5.87
CA GLN A 66 -0.80 8.12 -6.67
C GLN A 66 -2.27 8.51 -6.51
N TYR A 67 -2.68 8.94 -5.32
CA TYR A 67 -4.02 9.48 -5.12
C TYR A 67 -4.26 10.69 -6.03
N LYS A 68 -3.31 11.63 -6.09
CA LYS A 68 -3.39 12.81 -6.95
C LYS A 68 -3.36 12.45 -8.43
N ARG A 69 -2.55 11.46 -8.81
CA ARG A 69 -2.44 10.99 -10.19
C ARG A 69 -3.80 10.53 -10.74
N PHE A 70 -4.60 9.90 -9.92
CA PHE A 70 -5.87 9.30 -10.33
C PHE A 70 -7.10 10.05 -9.81
N GLU A 71 -6.94 11.17 -9.12
CA GLU A 71 -8.08 11.89 -8.53
C GLU A 71 -9.05 12.44 -9.59
N GLY A 72 -8.58 12.69 -10.80
CA GLY A 72 -9.42 13.15 -11.90
C GLY A 72 -10.51 12.16 -12.30
N TYR A 73 -10.34 10.88 -12.00
CA TYR A 73 -11.38 9.88 -12.23
C TYR A 73 -12.52 9.93 -11.20
N GLY A 74 -12.31 10.63 -10.06
CA GLY A 74 -13.30 10.66 -8.98
C GLY A 74 -13.58 9.25 -8.47
N SER A 75 -14.87 8.87 -8.44
CA SER A 75 -15.32 7.53 -8.07
C SER A 75 -15.44 6.59 -9.27
N SER A 76 -15.09 7.05 -10.47
CA SER A 76 -15.12 6.23 -11.69
C SER A 76 -13.89 5.35 -11.82
N PRO A 77 -13.99 4.22 -12.55
CA PRO A 77 -12.84 3.35 -12.76
C PRO A 77 -11.69 4.02 -13.50
N ILE A 78 -10.48 3.68 -13.11
CA ILE A 78 -9.24 4.12 -13.77
C ILE A 78 -9.13 3.40 -15.12
N ILE A 79 -8.85 4.15 -16.19
CA ILE A 79 -8.78 3.61 -17.55
C ILE A 79 -7.33 3.40 -18.01
N GLY A 80 -6.43 4.33 -17.69
CA GLY A 80 -5.05 4.31 -18.18
C GLY A 80 -4.02 3.83 -17.16
N ASP A 81 -2.75 3.97 -17.54
CA ASP A 81 -1.59 3.76 -16.66
C ASP A 81 -1.40 2.33 -16.15
N ALA A 82 -1.95 1.35 -16.87
CA ALA A 82 -1.72 -0.07 -16.59
C ALA A 82 -0.38 -0.49 -17.19
N THR A 83 0.58 -0.87 -16.36
CA THR A 83 1.89 -1.34 -16.80
C THR A 83 2.31 -2.53 -15.96
N GLN A 84 2.61 -3.65 -16.62
CA GLN A 84 3.16 -4.80 -15.92
C GLN A 84 4.58 -4.50 -15.44
N HIS A 85 4.83 -4.76 -14.16
CA HIS A 85 6.16 -4.78 -13.56
C HIS A 85 6.40 -6.21 -13.08
N GLU A 86 7.17 -6.98 -13.85
CA GLU A 86 7.33 -8.43 -13.62
C GLU A 86 7.82 -8.80 -12.23
N GLU A 87 8.60 -7.93 -11.61
CA GLU A 87 9.08 -8.12 -10.23
C GLU A 87 7.96 -8.24 -9.20
N TYR A 88 6.74 -7.84 -9.56
CA TYR A 88 5.56 -7.94 -8.70
C TYR A 88 4.61 -9.08 -9.08
N ASN A 89 4.97 -9.90 -10.08
CA ASN A 89 4.08 -10.99 -10.52
C ASN A 89 3.73 -11.98 -9.40
N ALA A 90 4.63 -12.19 -8.44
CA ALA A 90 4.36 -13.05 -7.29
C ALA A 90 3.20 -12.55 -6.42
N LEU A 91 2.81 -11.27 -6.57
CA LEU A 91 1.70 -10.65 -5.82
C LEU A 91 0.36 -10.74 -6.55
N ASN A 92 0.34 -11.26 -7.79
CA ASN A 92 -0.86 -11.21 -8.64
C ASN A 92 -2.07 -11.90 -8.01
N LYS A 93 -1.88 -13.06 -7.38
CA LYS A 93 -2.97 -13.77 -6.71
C LYS A 93 -3.59 -12.95 -5.60
N MET A 94 -2.75 -12.35 -4.75
CA MET A 94 -3.20 -11.48 -3.66
C MET A 94 -3.94 -10.27 -4.20
N ILE A 95 -3.41 -9.63 -5.24
CA ILE A 95 -4.02 -8.46 -5.87
C ILE A 95 -5.43 -8.81 -6.38
N LEU A 96 -5.58 -9.94 -7.07
CA LEU A 96 -6.88 -10.39 -7.58
C LEU A 96 -7.88 -10.64 -6.45
N GLU A 97 -7.46 -11.26 -5.37
CA GLU A 97 -8.31 -11.49 -4.21
C GLU A 97 -8.78 -10.17 -3.58
N LEU A 98 -7.88 -9.18 -3.51
CA LEU A 98 -8.21 -7.86 -2.97
C LEU A 98 -9.16 -7.06 -3.86
N ILE A 99 -9.00 -7.15 -5.19
CA ILE A 99 -9.87 -6.47 -6.14
C ILE A 99 -11.32 -6.94 -6.00
N ASP A 100 -11.53 -8.22 -5.69
CA ASP A 100 -12.87 -8.79 -5.55
C ASP A 100 -13.53 -8.48 -4.20
N LYS A 101 -12.82 -7.86 -3.27
CA LYS A 101 -13.40 -7.50 -1.98
C LYS A 101 -14.15 -6.18 -2.06
N ASP A 102 -15.17 -6.04 -1.19
CA ASP A 102 -15.87 -4.77 -1.01
C ASP A 102 -14.90 -3.69 -0.52
N VAL A 103 -14.89 -2.55 -1.20
CA VAL A 103 -13.96 -1.45 -0.89
C VAL A 103 -14.17 -0.90 0.52
N PHE A 104 -15.41 -0.85 1.01
CA PHE A 104 -15.68 -0.34 2.36
C PHE A 104 -15.22 -1.33 3.43
N ALA A 105 -15.25 -2.62 3.14
CA ALA A 105 -14.65 -3.63 4.01
C ALA A 105 -13.12 -3.46 4.07
N LEU A 106 -12.48 -3.15 2.95
CA LEU A 106 -11.04 -2.86 2.91
C LEU A 106 -10.71 -1.59 3.70
N VAL A 107 -11.52 -0.54 3.57
CA VAL A 107 -11.38 0.69 4.37
C VAL A 107 -11.45 0.36 5.85
N ALA A 108 -12.48 -0.34 6.30
CA ALA A 108 -12.66 -0.70 7.70
C ALA A 108 -11.49 -1.54 8.22
N SER A 109 -11.05 -2.54 7.45
CA SER A 109 -9.89 -3.38 7.82
C SER A 109 -8.60 -2.59 7.92
N SER A 110 -8.38 -1.62 7.01
CA SER A 110 -7.17 -0.80 7.04
C SER A 110 -7.08 0.07 8.29
N LYS A 111 -8.22 0.43 8.88
CA LYS A 111 -8.29 1.25 10.09
C LYS A 111 -8.08 0.43 11.37
N LEU A 112 -7.97 -0.90 11.27
CA LEU A 112 -7.56 -1.76 12.38
C LEU A 112 -6.05 -1.72 12.63
N ASN A 113 -5.28 -1.10 11.75
CA ASN A 113 -3.85 -0.90 11.91
C ASN A 113 -3.56 -0.14 13.20
N ASP A 114 -2.61 -0.64 14.01
CA ASP A 114 -2.29 -0.06 15.32
C ASP A 114 -1.81 1.39 15.22
N PHE A 115 -1.05 1.73 14.20
CA PHE A 115 -0.58 3.09 13.98
C PHE A 115 -1.75 4.04 13.70
N TRP A 116 -2.69 3.63 12.83
CA TRP A 116 -3.89 4.41 12.56
C TRP A 116 -4.72 4.59 13.83
N LYS A 117 -4.91 3.52 14.60
CA LYS A 117 -5.69 3.54 15.84
C LYS A 117 -5.10 4.46 16.90
N ARG A 118 -3.79 4.49 17.02
CA ARG A 118 -3.11 5.39 17.97
C ARG A 118 -3.34 6.86 17.65
N HIS A 119 -3.52 7.21 16.39
CA HIS A 119 -3.69 8.58 15.92
C HIS A 119 -5.14 8.88 15.50
N GLU A 120 -6.08 7.99 15.81
CA GLU A 120 -7.47 8.11 15.38
C GLU A 120 -8.10 9.47 15.70
N ASP A 121 -7.93 9.98 16.92
CA ASP A 121 -8.51 11.25 17.31
C ASP A 121 -7.97 12.42 16.46
N GLU A 122 -6.68 12.46 16.25
CA GLU A 122 -6.03 13.51 15.43
C GLU A 122 -6.46 13.42 13.96
N ILE A 123 -6.59 12.20 13.46
CA ILE A 123 -7.01 11.95 12.08
C ILE A 123 -8.47 12.40 11.88
N ILE A 124 -9.36 11.96 12.76
CA ILE A 124 -10.81 12.21 12.62
C ILE A 124 -11.18 13.65 12.97
N LYS A 125 -10.64 14.19 14.06
CA LYS A 125 -11.01 15.52 14.55
C LYS A 125 -10.26 16.64 13.84
N GLU A 126 -8.98 16.44 13.53
CA GLU A 126 -8.10 17.48 13.00
C GLU A 126 -7.72 17.26 11.53
N GLY A 127 -8.04 16.10 10.96
CA GLY A 127 -7.70 15.78 9.57
C GLY A 127 -6.20 15.64 9.35
N LEU A 128 -5.43 15.27 10.38
CA LEU A 128 -3.98 15.15 10.27
C LEU A 128 -3.60 13.98 9.35
N MET A 129 -2.66 14.25 8.45
CA MET A 129 -2.08 13.27 7.55
C MET A 129 -0.68 12.92 8.06
N ILE A 130 -0.58 11.79 8.77
CA ILE A 130 0.64 11.36 9.44
C ILE A 130 1.27 10.24 8.61
N GLN A 131 2.61 10.28 8.45
CA GLN A 131 3.34 9.27 7.69
C GLN A 131 3.43 7.96 8.47
N TYR A 132 3.10 6.84 7.83
CA TYR A 132 3.29 5.51 8.40
C TYR A 132 4.77 5.14 8.31
N PRO A 133 5.44 4.84 9.43
CA PRO A 133 6.76 4.20 9.33
C PRO A 133 6.61 2.80 8.74
N ILE A 134 7.65 2.30 8.10
CA ILE A 134 7.58 1.02 7.40
C ILE A 134 7.20 -0.14 8.34
N GLU A 135 7.67 -0.11 9.57
CA GLU A 135 7.34 -1.12 10.59
C GLU A 135 5.85 -1.14 10.96
N ALA A 136 5.13 -0.06 10.70
CA ALA A 136 3.69 0.00 10.89
C ALA A 136 2.92 -0.56 9.68
N VAL A 137 3.56 -0.66 8.53
CA VAL A 137 2.94 -1.13 7.28
C VAL A 137 3.13 -2.63 7.10
N LEU A 138 4.36 -3.13 7.21
CA LEU A 138 4.70 -4.52 6.92
C LEU A 138 4.27 -5.44 8.07
N LYS A 139 3.62 -6.54 7.71
CA LYS A 139 3.35 -7.63 8.65
C LYS A 139 4.53 -8.61 8.56
N LEU A 140 5.28 -8.74 9.66
CA LEU A 140 6.52 -9.50 9.69
C LEU A 140 6.49 -10.55 10.80
N ASP A 141 7.12 -11.70 10.55
CA ASP A 141 7.47 -12.65 11.59
C ASP A 141 8.64 -12.12 12.44
N ALA A 142 8.97 -12.79 13.53
CA ALA A 142 10.02 -12.35 14.46
C ALA A 142 11.37 -12.19 13.78
N ASN A 143 11.73 -13.12 12.88
CA ASN A 143 13.01 -13.08 12.15
C ASN A 143 13.08 -11.84 11.24
N ASN A 144 12.03 -11.57 10.49
CA ASN A 144 11.99 -10.41 9.60
C ASN A 144 11.88 -9.09 10.36
N GLN A 145 11.24 -9.07 11.53
CA GLN A 145 11.24 -7.89 12.41
C GLN A 145 12.66 -7.53 12.83
N GLU A 146 13.45 -8.52 13.25
CA GLU A 146 14.85 -8.32 13.62
C GLU A 146 15.68 -7.83 12.43
N ARG A 147 15.50 -8.43 11.25
CA ARG A 147 16.17 -8.01 10.03
C ARG A 147 15.84 -6.58 9.65
N LEU A 148 14.58 -6.17 9.79
CA LEU A 148 14.15 -4.79 9.52
C LEU A 148 14.83 -3.82 10.48
N VAL A 149 14.87 -4.11 11.77
CA VAL A 149 15.54 -3.28 12.77
C VAL A 149 17.00 -3.11 12.40
N ASN A 150 17.70 -4.20 12.07
CA ASN A 150 19.09 -4.15 11.66
C ASN A 150 19.31 -3.33 10.39
N TYR A 151 18.40 -3.42 9.44
CA TYR A 151 18.43 -2.60 8.22
C TYR A 151 18.32 -1.12 8.52
N ILE A 152 17.37 -0.74 9.37
CA ILE A 152 17.17 0.66 9.79
C ILE A 152 18.41 1.20 10.49
N PHE A 153 18.98 0.45 11.43
CA PHE A 153 20.22 0.86 12.12
C PHE A 153 21.40 1.00 11.17
N ALA A 154 21.52 0.14 10.17
CA ALA A 154 22.59 0.23 9.19
C ALA A 154 22.47 1.53 8.36
N GLU A 155 21.27 1.94 7.99
CA GLU A 155 21.06 3.20 7.26
C GLU A 155 21.34 4.42 8.13
N GLU A 156 20.94 4.41 9.41
CA GLU A 156 21.24 5.49 10.34
C GLU A 156 22.76 5.71 10.53
N LYS A 157 23.55 4.65 10.42
CA LYS A 157 25.01 4.73 10.56
C LYS A 157 25.72 5.29 9.30
N THR A 158 25.06 5.27 8.15
CA THR A 158 25.66 5.76 6.89
C THR A 158 25.35 7.24 6.63
N ASP A 159 24.44 7.78 7.41
CA ASP A 159 24.14 9.21 7.41
C ASP A 159 25.12 9.95 8.36
#